data_ca3ad887a49e2aeef6d3a8187c042c94
#
_entry.id   ca3ad887a49e2aeef6d3a8187c042c94
#
_cell.length_a   1.000
_cell.length_b   1.000
_cell.length_c   1.000
_cell.angle_alpha   90.00
_cell.angle_beta   90.00
_cell.angle_gamma   90.00
#
_symmetry.space_group_name_H-M   'P 1'
#
loop_
_entity.id
_entity.type
_entity.pdbx_description
1 polymer ?
#
loop_
_entity_poly.entity_id
_entity_poly.type
_entity_poly.pdbx_seq_one_letter_code
_entity_poly.pdbx_strand_id
1 'polypeptide(L)'
;MTASELALFRSFPSLPGRIPHHPVLVAPTPVEPLPLPGFSEGSVWVKRDDRSCPLYGGNKPRKLEFVLGAALARGTRRLVTTGGLGTNHGLATTILGRDAGLDTTLVLVRQPLTPGVGRALLLHAAYGARLVYGANVPGTALQVLRVLAASTLRGERPFLVATGGSSRRGDAGFVSAALELAEQVRAGACPEPAEIYVPVGTGGTLAGLVAGLALTRLRSRVVGVLVTDILPPSPRSLARAARAVLAWLRRLEPTLPQARVDPADFDLVGGQLGAGYGAPTDAGRDAVAAAGACGLQLETTYTGKSLAEILERRRRDALPRGPVLFWNTYNGVDVAARAPQPLDPQALPPRFRRFLDAPEAA
;
A
#
# COMPACT_ATOMS: atom_id res chain seq x y z
N MET A 1 15.71 14.22 -2.03
CA MET A 1 15.97 13.28 -3.14
C MET A 1 15.52 13.92 -4.44
N THR A 2 16.32 13.84 -5.47
CA THR A 2 15.95 14.34 -6.81
C THR A 2 15.06 13.32 -7.53
N ALA A 3 14.21 13.77 -8.46
CA ALA A 3 13.35 12.88 -9.26
C ALA A 3 14.13 11.75 -9.99
N SER A 4 15.44 11.94 -10.21
CA SER A 4 16.33 10.98 -10.88
C SER A 4 16.64 9.71 -10.04
N GLU A 5 16.24 9.66 -8.77
CA GLU A 5 16.59 8.52 -7.88
C GLU A 5 15.61 7.33 -7.98
N LEU A 6 14.42 7.52 -8.56
CA LEU A 6 13.49 6.42 -8.79
C LEU A 6 13.94 5.54 -9.96
N ALA A 7 13.87 4.20 -9.78
CA ALA A 7 14.24 3.24 -10.82
C ALA A 7 13.46 3.43 -12.12
N LEU A 8 12.19 3.81 -12.02
CA LEU A 8 11.36 4.17 -13.19
C LEU A 8 11.98 5.33 -13.98
N PHE A 9 12.47 6.35 -13.31
CA PHE A 9 13.04 7.54 -13.94
C PHE A 9 14.47 7.31 -14.45
N ARG A 10 15.25 6.45 -13.77
CA ARG A 10 16.55 6.00 -14.29
C ARG A 10 16.39 5.16 -15.55
N SER A 11 15.40 4.27 -15.57
CA SER A 11 15.12 3.43 -16.75
C SER A 11 14.54 4.21 -17.93
N PHE A 12 13.82 5.31 -17.65
CA PHE A 12 13.12 6.11 -18.64
C PHE A 12 13.31 7.63 -18.37
N PRO A 13 14.45 8.20 -18.76
CA PRO A 13 14.86 9.57 -18.37
C PRO A 13 13.97 10.71 -18.86
N SER A 14 13.06 10.46 -19.81
CA SER A 14 12.10 11.47 -20.27
C SER A 14 10.87 11.63 -19.36
N LEU A 15 10.60 10.65 -18.47
CA LEU A 15 9.42 10.64 -17.62
C LEU A 15 9.40 11.71 -16.51
N PRO A 16 10.53 12.09 -15.87
CA PRO A 16 10.52 13.11 -14.81
C PRO A 16 9.87 14.43 -15.23
N GLY A 17 10.08 14.86 -16.49
CA GLY A 17 9.46 16.08 -17.02
C GLY A 17 7.97 15.93 -17.42
N ARG A 18 7.45 14.71 -17.44
CA ARG A 18 6.09 14.38 -17.90
C ARG A 18 5.16 13.85 -16.82
N ILE A 19 5.73 13.35 -15.73
CA ILE A 19 4.98 12.82 -14.58
C ILE A 19 5.23 13.73 -13.38
N PRO A 20 4.23 14.51 -12.94
CA PRO A 20 4.33 15.24 -11.69
C PRO A 20 4.66 14.28 -10.52
N HIS A 21 5.66 14.62 -9.75
CA HIS A 21 6.22 13.81 -8.70
C HIS A 21 6.53 14.68 -7.48
N HIS A 22 6.25 14.17 -6.27
CA HIS A 22 6.58 14.81 -5.00
C HIS A 22 7.41 13.83 -4.17
N PRO A 23 8.72 14.06 -4.00
CA PRO A 23 9.62 13.07 -3.42
C PRO A 23 9.35 12.90 -1.91
N VAL A 24 8.94 11.71 -1.50
CA VAL A 24 8.76 11.31 -0.09
C VAL A 24 9.48 9.99 0.22
N LEU A 25 9.85 9.23 -0.80
CA LEU A 25 10.39 7.89 -0.69
C LEU A 25 11.91 7.93 -0.45
N VAL A 26 12.40 7.09 0.45
CA VAL A 26 13.80 6.72 0.56
C VAL A 26 14.02 5.43 -0.22
N ALA A 27 14.54 5.56 -1.44
CA ALA A 27 14.80 4.45 -2.35
C ALA A 27 16.30 4.36 -2.68
N PRO A 28 16.83 3.14 -2.97
CA PRO A 28 16.13 1.87 -2.91
C PRO A 28 15.84 1.42 -1.48
N THR A 29 14.67 0.79 -1.23
CA THR A 29 14.45 0.15 0.06
C THR A 29 15.31 -1.11 0.17
N PRO A 30 15.83 -1.47 1.37
CA PRO A 30 16.66 -2.65 1.51
C PRO A 30 15.94 -3.94 1.09
N VAL A 31 16.72 -4.91 0.64
CA VAL A 31 16.31 -6.30 0.48
C VAL A 31 17.26 -7.14 1.29
N GLU A 32 16.72 -7.96 2.22
CA GLU A 32 17.50 -8.63 3.27
C GLU A 32 17.06 -10.11 3.38
N PRO A 33 17.95 -11.05 3.76
CA PRO A 33 17.53 -12.38 4.15
C PRO A 33 16.55 -12.32 5.33
N LEU A 34 15.53 -13.17 5.34
CA LEU A 34 14.60 -13.32 6.45
C LEU A 34 14.74 -14.74 7.03
N PRO A 35 15.44 -14.92 8.16
CA PRO A 35 15.76 -16.23 8.73
C PRO A 35 14.57 -16.80 9.52
N LEU A 36 13.50 -17.16 8.82
CA LEU A 36 12.31 -17.74 9.44
C LEU A 36 12.59 -19.13 9.99
N PRO A 37 12.03 -19.48 11.18
CA PRO A 37 12.13 -20.83 11.73
C PRO A 37 11.62 -21.89 10.74
N GLY A 38 12.39 -22.97 10.59
CA GLY A 38 12.05 -24.08 9.71
C GLY A 38 12.35 -23.85 8.21
N PHE A 39 12.97 -22.74 7.85
CA PHE A 39 13.45 -22.45 6.50
C PHE A 39 14.97 -22.59 6.40
N SER A 40 15.45 -23.00 5.22
CA SER A 40 16.88 -22.99 4.93
C SER A 40 17.39 -21.55 4.80
N GLU A 41 18.63 -21.31 5.18
CA GLU A 41 19.26 -20.01 5.03
C GLU A 41 19.18 -19.51 3.58
N GLY A 42 18.83 -18.24 3.38
CA GLY A 42 18.70 -17.62 2.07
C GLY A 42 17.50 -18.06 1.23
N SER A 43 16.61 -18.93 1.76
CA SER A 43 15.40 -19.34 1.03
C SER A 43 14.26 -18.32 1.10
N VAL A 44 14.25 -17.46 2.13
CA VAL A 44 13.27 -16.37 2.27
C VAL A 44 13.99 -15.04 2.38
N TRP A 45 13.52 -14.07 1.63
CA TRP A 45 14.02 -12.70 1.62
C TRP A 45 12.88 -11.72 1.93
N VAL A 46 13.22 -10.54 2.44
CA VAL A 46 12.24 -9.48 2.70
C VAL A 46 12.61 -8.18 2.01
N LYS A 47 11.65 -7.59 1.29
CA LYS A 47 11.73 -6.22 0.77
C LYS A 47 11.23 -5.26 1.84
N ARG A 48 12.10 -4.39 2.34
CA ARG A 48 11.90 -3.55 3.52
C ARG A 48 11.18 -2.24 3.20
N ASP A 49 9.99 -2.33 2.59
CA ASP A 49 9.17 -1.15 2.38
C ASP A 49 8.64 -0.54 3.69
N ASP A 50 8.68 -1.27 4.80
CA ASP A 50 8.44 -0.72 6.14
C ASP A 50 9.36 0.47 6.46
N ARG A 51 10.51 0.59 5.77
CA ARG A 51 11.48 1.68 5.85
C ARG A 51 11.44 2.63 4.66
N SER A 52 10.37 2.62 3.86
CA SER A 52 10.27 3.36 2.60
C SER A 52 10.24 4.89 2.75
N CYS A 53 9.83 5.40 3.91
CA CYS A 53 9.76 6.84 4.17
C CYS A 53 9.87 7.11 5.68
N PRO A 54 10.59 8.15 6.11
CA PRO A 54 10.75 8.46 7.53
C PRO A 54 9.47 8.98 8.19
N LEU A 55 8.52 9.51 7.44
CA LEU A 55 7.25 10.03 7.97
C LEU A 55 6.18 8.94 8.10
N TYR A 56 6.18 7.96 7.16
CA TYR A 56 5.24 6.85 7.12
C TYR A 56 5.80 5.74 6.24
N GLY A 57 6.10 4.61 6.81
CA GLY A 57 6.62 3.46 6.05
C GLY A 57 5.56 2.69 5.24
N GLY A 58 5.99 1.57 4.68
CA GLY A 58 5.14 0.65 3.95
C GLY A 58 4.93 1.01 2.47
N ASN A 59 3.89 0.43 1.90
CA ASN A 59 3.62 0.57 0.46
C ASN A 59 3.00 1.92 0.04
N LYS A 60 2.54 2.73 0.99
CA LYS A 60 1.79 3.95 0.67
C LYS A 60 2.67 5.08 0.13
N PRO A 61 3.87 5.34 0.66
CA PRO A 61 4.76 6.37 0.11
C PRO A 61 5.03 6.20 -1.38
N ARG A 62 5.33 4.97 -1.85
CA ARG A 62 5.57 4.69 -3.27
C ARG A 62 4.43 5.14 -4.18
N LYS A 63 3.19 5.00 -3.74
CA LYS A 63 2.01 5.44 -4.48
C LYS A 63 1.76 6.93 -4.34
N LEU A 64 1.92 7.44 -3.12
CA LEU A 64 1.57 8.83 -2.79
C LEU A 64 2.53 9.83 -3.41
N GLU A 65 3.79 9.50 -3.69
CA GLU A 65 4.69 10.38 -4.44
C GLU A 65 4.07 10.88 -5.75
N PHE A 66 3.53 9.97 -6.56
CA PHE A 66 2.92 10.29 -7.85
C PHE A 66 1.53 10.93 -7.70
N VAL A 67 0.79 10.54 -6.67
CA VAL A 67 -0.55 11.10 -6.38
C VAL A 67 -0.43 12.53 -5.87
N LEU A 68 0.49 12.79 -4.93
CA LEU A 68 0.74 14.12 -4.37
C LEU A 68 1.32 15.06 -5.43
N GLY A 69 2.29 14.57 -6.23
CA GLY A 69 2.81 15.34 -7.34
C GLY A 69 1.72 15.80 -8.30
N ALA A 70 0.78 14.91 -8.64
CA ALA A 70 -0.35 15.26 -9.50
C ALA A 70 -1.35 16.22 -8.84
N ALA A 71 -1.54 16.15 -7.53
CA ALA A 71 -2.39 17.06 -6.77
C ALA A 71 -1.76 18.47 -6.73
N LEU A 72 -0.48 18.56 -6.38
CA LEU A 72 0.28 19.82 -6.33
C LEU A 72 0.34 20.51 -7.68
N ALA A 73 0.62 19.78 -8.76
CA ALA A 73 0.64 20.30 -10.12
C ALA A 73 -0.72 20.90 -10.57
N ARG A 74 -1.82 20.54 -9.91
CA ARG A 74 -3.17 21.10 -10.14
C ARG A 74 -3.51 22.28 -9.22
N GLY A 75 -2.60 22.69 -8.35
CA GLY A 75 -2.85 23.71 -7.34
C GLY A 75 -3.92 23.25 -6.32
N THR A 76 -3.99 21.95 -6.04
CA THR A 76 -4.88 21.38 -5.03
C THR A 76 -4.56 21.95 -3.65
N ARG A 77 -5.58 22.19 -2.84
CA ARG A 77 -5.42 22.52 -1.42
C ARG A 77 -5.99 21.43 -0.50
N ARG A 78 -6.87 20.57 -1.02
CA ARG A 78 -7.55 19.54 -0.23
C ARG A 78 -7.54 18.19 -0.94
N LEU A 79 -6.97 17.20 -0.27
CA LEU A 79 -7.10 15.80 -0.63
C LEU A 79 -8.40 15.23 -0.06
N VAL A 80 -9.10 14.43 -0.83
CA VAL A 80 -10.29 13.70 -0.39
C VAL A 80 -10.05 12.23 -0.68
N THR A 81 -10.19 11.37 0.33
CA THR A 81 -10.06 9.92 0.12
C THR A 81 -11.03 9.14 1.00
N THR A 82 -11.13 7.84 0.73
CA THR A 82 -12.04 6.92 1.43
C THR A 82 -11.30 5.73 2.02
N GLY A 83 -11.89 5.13 3.04
CA GLY A 83 -11.38 3.90 3.65
C GLY A 83 -12.25 3.46 4.82
N GLY A 84 -11.92 2.33 5.43
CA GLY A 84 -12.49 1.93 6.71
C GLY A 84 -12.09 2.88 7.84
N LEU A 85 -12.76 2.80 8.99
CA LEU A 85 -12.47 3.64 10.17
C LEU A 85 -10.99 3.62 10.58
N GLY A 86 -10.30 2.47 10.46
CA GLY A 86 -8.88 2.30 10.77
C GLY A 86 -7.95 2.34 9.56
N THR A 87 -8.29 3.07 8.51
CA THR A 87 -7.59 3.03 7.22
C THR A 87 -6.13 3.49 7.28
N ASN A 88 -5.19 2.57 7.06
CA ASN A 88 -3.76 2.88 6.91
C ASN A 88 -3.49 3.81 5.71
N HIS A 89 -4.29 3.67 4.63
CA HIS A 89 -4.18 4.56 3.48
C HIS A 89 -4.59 5.99 3.82
N GLY A 90 -5.69 6.15 4.56
CA GLY A 90 -6.15 7.45 5.03
C GLY A 90 -5.11 8.15 5.89
N LEU A 91 -4.49 7.41 6.83
CA LEU A 91 -3.45 7.95 7.71
C LEU A 91 -2.21 8.39 6.92
N ALA A 92 -1.70 7.52 6.03
CA ALA A 92 -0.58 7.87 5.16
C ALA A 92 -0.87 9.09 4.29
N THR A 93 -2.09 9.17 3.71
CA THR A 93 -2.50 10.32 2.89
C THR A 93 -2.56 11.61 3.72
N THR A 94 -3.02 11.51 4.97
CA THR A 94 -3.07 12.66 5.87
C THR A 94 -1.66 13.14 6.25
N ILE A 95 -0.78 12.22 6.66
CA ILE A 95 0.58 12.56 7.10
C ILE A 95 1.38 13.16 5.94
N LEU A 96 1.44 12.48 4.80
CA LEU A 96 2.22 12.93 3.65
C LEU A 96 1.58 14.11 2.93
N GLY A 97 0.23 14.21 2.94
CA GLY A 97 -0.49 15.38 2.45
C GLY A 97 -0.18 16.62 3.28
N ARG A 98 -0.17 16.49 4.63
CA ARG A 98 0.19 17.57 5.55
C ARG A 98 1.63 18.05 5.34
N ASP A 99 2.57 17.12 5.16
CA ASP A 99 3.98 17.44 4.85
C ASP A 99 4.09 18.21 3.53
N ALA A 100 3.24 17.89 2.55
CA ALA A 100 3.14 18.60 1.27
C ALA A 100 2.30 19.89 1.33
N GLY A 101 1.86 20.35 2.51
CA GLY A 101 1.04 21.55 2.68
C GLY A 101 -0.42 21.40 2.24
N LEU A 102 -0.93 20.16 2.19
CA LEU A 102 -2.30 19.86 1.76
C LEU A 102 -3.17 19.39 2.92
N ASP A 103 -4.38 19.91 3.00
CA ASP A 103 -5.40 19.39 3.93
C ASP A 103 -5.95 18.04 3.44
N THR A 104 -6.38 17.19 4.38
CA THR A 104 -7.00 15.90 4.04
C THR A 104 -8.39 15.76 4.65
N THR A 105 -9.35 15.33 3.85
CA THR A 105 -10.67 14.86 4.30
C THR A 105 -10.78 13.36 4.07
N LEU A 106 -11.07 12.63 5.14
CA LEU A 106 -11.30 11.19 5.12
C LEU A 106 -12.80 10.90 5.20
N VAL A 107 -13.36 10.29 4.17
CA VAL A 107 -14.74 9.78 4.20
C VAL A 107 -14.68 8.31 4.58
N LEU A 108 -15.08 8.00 5.81
CA LEU A 108 -14.84 6.71 6.44
C LEU A 108 -16.09 5.85 6.45
N VAL A 109 -15.93 4.57 6.05
CA VAL A 109 -16.97 3.55 6.09
C VAL A 109 -16.76 2.64 7.31
N ARG A 110 -17.87 2.08 7.81
CA ARG A 110 -17.86 1.13 8.93
C ARG A 110 -17.03 -0.10 8.58
N GLN A 111 -16.26 -0.58 9.56
CA GLN A 111 -15.53 -1.85 9.53
C GLN A 111 -15.66 -2.53 10.90
N PRO A 112 -15.30 -3.81 11.04
CA PRO A 112 -15.17 -4.46 12.34
C PRO A 112 -14.30 -3.63 13.27
N LEU A 113 -14.74 -3.45 14.50
CA LEU A 113 -14.04 -2.65 15.49
C LEU A 113 -12.98 -3.50 16.20
N THR A 114 -11.80 -2.93 16.32
CA THR A 114 -10.68 -3.48 17.08
C THR A 114 -9.98 -2.34 17.81
N PRO A 115 -9.17 -2.58 18.86
CA PRO A 115 -8.37 -1.53 19.51
C PRO A 115 -7.52 -0.74 18.54
N GLY A 116 -7.01 -1.38 17.49
CA GLY A 116 -6.27 -0.72 16.41
C GLY A 116 -7.10 0.28 15.62
N VAL A 117 -8.39 0.04 15.44
CA VAL A 117 -9.31 0.98 14.76
C VAL A 117 -9.51 2.24 15.60
N GLY A 118 -9.74 2.11 16.91
CA GLY A 118 -9.85 3.25 17.82
C GLY A 118 -8.58 4.11 17.82
N ARG A 119 -7.40 3.46 17.93
CA ARG A 119 -6.10 4.14 17.84
C ARG A 119 -5.92 4.87 16.49
N ALA A 120 -6.29 4.25 15.38
CA ALA A 120 -6.21 4.87 14.07
C ALA A 120 -7.10 6.11 13.94
N LEU A 121 -8.31 6.09 14.49
CA LEU A 121 -9.20 7.27 14.53
C LEU A 121 -8.57 8.43 15.28
N LEU A 122 -7.97 8.19 16.43
CA LEU A 122 -7.25 9.20 17.20
C LEU A 122 -6.05 9.76 16.41
N LEU A 123 -5.31 8.90 15.74
CA LEU A 123 -4.20 9.32 14.88
C LEU A 123 -4.67 10.17 13.70
N HIS A 124 -5.75 9.80 13.03
CA HIS A 124 -6.32 10.65 11.97
C HIS A 124 -6.62 12.07 12.47
N ALA A 125 -7.25 12.20 13.64
CA ALA A 125 -7.55 13.50 14.23
C ALA A 125 -6.26 14.25 14.64
N ALA A 126 -5.31 13.56 15.31
CA ALA A 126 -4.06 14.15 15.78
C ALA A 126 -3.19 14.69 14.62
N TYR A 127 -3.27 14.07 13.44
CA TYR A 127 -2.62 14.56 12.23
C TYR A 127 -3.45 15.62 11.46
N GLY A 128 -4.65 15.97 11.94
CA GLY A 128 -5.46 17.05 11.39
C GLY A 128 -6.38 16.64 10.24
N ALA A 129 -6.68 15.34 10.08
CA ALA A 129 -7.64 14.90 9.08
C ALA A 129 -9.07 15.37 9.45
N ARG A 130 -9.80 15.93 8.48
CA ARG A 130 -11.24 16.12 8.61
C ARG A 130 -11.96 14.81 8.39
N LEU A 131 -12.67 14.32 9.42
CA LEU A 131 -13.39 13.05 9.36
C LEU A 131 -14.85 13.23 8.97
N VAL A 132 -15.32 12.47 8.00
CA VAL A 132 -16.70 12.40 7.53
C VAL A 132 -17.17 10.95 7.57
N TYR A 133 -18.32 10.69 8.16
CA TYR A 133 -18.84 9.32 8.27
C TYR A 133 -19.74 8.98 7.09
N GLY A 134 -19.37 7.96 6.33
CA GLY A 134 -20.10 7.49 5.15
C GLY A 134 -21.12 6.38 5.43
N ALA A 135 -21.03 5.74 6.60
CA ALA A 135 -21.83 4.62 7.08
C ALA A 135 -21.70 3.33 6.24
N ASN A 136 -22.04 3.37 4.97
CA ASN A 136 -21.97 2.27 3.99
C ASN A 136 -21.42 2.76 2.66
N VAL A 137 -21.26 1.86 1.68
CA VAL A 137 -20.66 2.20 0.38
C VAL A 137 -21.43 3.29 -0.37
N PRO A 138 -22.77 3.22 -0.56
CA PRO A 138 -23.53 4.31 -1.19
C PRO A 138 -23.46 5.63 -0.40
N GLY A 139 -23.58 5.58 0.93
CA GLY A 139 -23.45 6.74 1.78
C GLY A 139 -22.07 7.39 1.69
N THR A 140 -21.01 6.58 1.60
CA THR A 140 -19.65 7.05 1.38
C THR A 140 -19.51 7.77 0.05
N ALA A 141 -20.05 7.22 -1.04
CA ALA A 141 -20.04 7.87 -2.34
C ALA A 141 -20.76 9.21 -2.32
N LEU A 142 -21.95 9.29 -1.69
CA LEU A 142 -22.69 10.53 -1.52
C LEU A 142 -21.89 11.56 -0.71
N GLN A 143 -21.25 11.15 0.38
CA GLN A 143 -20.43 12.07 1.19
C GLN A 143 -19.21 12.55 0.43
N VAL A 144 -18.56 11.71 -0.37
CA VAL A 144 -17.45 12.13 -1.25
C VAL A 144 -17.92 13.23 -2.20
N LEU A 145 -19.07 13.05 -2.88
CA LEU A 145 -19.62 14.06 -3.78
C LEU A 145 -19.92 15.38 -3.05
N ARG A 146 -20.52 15.31 -1.87
CA ARG A 146 -20.81 16.49 -1.03
C ARG A 146 -19.53 17.23 -0.61
N VAL A 147 -18.51 16.48 -0.19
CA VAL A 147 -17.21 17.06 0.20
C VAL A 147 -16.53 17.70 -1.00
N LEU A 148 -16.51 17.06 -2.15
CA LEU A 148 -15.92 17.62 -3.37
C LEU A 148 -16.64 18.90 -3.80
N ALA A 149 -17.96 18.89 -3.86
CA ALA A 149 -18.77 20.08 -4.23
C ALA A 149 -18.54 21.24 -3.25
N ALA A 150 -18.64 20.97 -1.94
CA ALA A 150 -18.44 22.00 -0.91
C ALA A 150 -17.01 22.56 -0.93
N SER A 151 -15.98 21.72 -1.17
CA SER A 151 -14.60 22.17 -1.28
C SER A 151 -14.36 23.00 -2.54
N THR A 152 -14.97 22.61 -3.66
CA THR A 152 -14.91 23.40 -4.90
C THR A 152 -15.53 24.79 -4.73
N LEU A 153 -16.70 24.86 -4.10
CA LEU A 153 -17.37 26.14 -3.80
C LEU A 153 -16.54 27.07 -2.91
N ARG A 154 -15.68 26.50 -2.04
CA ARG A 154 -14.74 27.28 -1.22
C ARG A 154 -13.41 27.60 -1.92
N GLY A 155 -13.25 27.22 -3.18
CA GLY A 155 -12.01 27.44 -3.95
C GLY A 155 -10.83 26.55 -3.52
N GLU A 156 -11.09 25.45 -2.80
CA GLU A 156 -10.04 24.56 -2.26
C GLU A 156 -9.42 23.63 -3.30
N ARG A 157 -9.95 23.60 -4.54
CA ARG A 157 -9.49 22.72 -5.64
C ARG A 157 -9.26 21.27 -5.15
N PRO A 158 -10.32 20.56 -4.73
CA PRO A 158 -10.17 19.24 -4.13
C PRO A 158 -9.62 18.23 -5.14
N PHE A 159 -8.79 17.29 -4.64
CA PHE A 159 -8.26 16.17 -5.41
C PHE A 159 -8.72 14.85 -4.78
N LEU A 160 -9.45 14.04 -5.57
CA LEU A 160 -9.88 12.72 -5.13
C LEU A 160 -8.73 11.74 -5.27
N VAL A 161 -8.28 11.21 -4.13
CA VAL A 161 -7.31 10.12 -4.05
C VAL A 161 -8.07 8.81 -3.98
N ALA A 162 -7.87 7.93 -4.94
CA ALA A 162 -8.52 6.63 -4.96
C ALA A 162 -8.19 5.81 -3.71
N THR A 163 -9.14 5.01 -3.23
CA THR A 163 -8.98 4.14 -2.06
C THR A 163 -7.70 3.28 -2.21
N GLY A 164 -6.89 3.25 -1.16
CA GLY A 164 -5.60 2.55 -1.17
C GLY A 164 -4.54 3.20 -2.07
N GLY A 165 -4.78 4.39 -2.64
CA GLY A 165 -3.93 5.04 -3.63
C GLY A 165 -3.91 4.31 -4.99
N SER A 166 -4.82 3.35 -5.21
CA SER A 166 -4.84 2.49 -6.39
C SER A 166 -5.39 3.24 -7.60
N SER A 167 -4.51 3.65 -8.46
CA SER A 167 -4.76 4.36 -9.71
C SER A 167 -3.53 4.22 -10.59
N ARG A 168 -3.66 4.42 -11.90
CA ARG A 168 -2.49 4.36 -12.81
C ARG A 168 -1.29 5.21 -12.36
N ARG A 169 -1.53 6.35 -11.65
CA ARG A 169 -0.45 7.15 -11.05
C ARG A 169 0.16 6.47 -9.84
N GLY A 170 -0.66 6.08 -8.86
CA GLY A 170 -0.16 5.42 -7.67
C GLY A 170 0.48 4.06 -7.98
N ASP A 171 -0.09 3.31 -8.93
CA ASP A 171 0.44 2.00 -9.31
C ASP A 171 1.80 2.11 -10.03
N ALA A 172 2.11 3.25 -10.68
CA ALA A 172 3.43 3.55 -11.24
C ALA A 172 4.54 3.54 -10.18
N GLY A 173 4.23 3.84 -8.91
CA GLY A 173 5.17 3.69 -7.80
C GLY A 173 5.62 2.25 -7.60
N PHE A 174 4.75 1.27 -7.90
CA PHE A 174 5.09 -0.14 -7.85
C PHE A 174 5.69 -0.68 -9.16
N VAL A 175 5.44 -0.02 -10.30
CA VAL A 175 6.26 -0.24 -11.50
C VAL A 175 7.72 0.15 -11.20
N SER A 176 7.94 1.30 -10.57
CA SER A 176 9.28 1.72 -10.11
C SER A 176 9.89 0.73 -9.11
N ALA A 177 9.10 0.19 -8.19
CA ALA A 177 9.58 -0.78 -7.19
C ALA A 177 10.02 -2.12 -7.81
N ALA A 178 9.34 -2.58 -8.84
CA ALA A 178 9.74 -3.79 -9.57
C ALA A 178 11.04 -3.57 -10.37
N LEU A 179 11.20 -2.41 -11.00
CA LEU A 179 12.45 -2.03 -11.66
C LEU A 179 13.60 -1.90 -10.64
N GLU A 180 13.33 -1.34 -9.46
CA GLU A 180 14.28 -1.25 -8.34
C GLU A 180 14.74 -2.66 -7.90
N LEU A 181 13.80 -3.61 -7.75
CA LEU A 181 14.14 -4.99 -7.42
C LEU A 181 15.00 -5.63 -8.51
N ALA A 182 14.70 -5.40 -9.78
CA ALA A 182 15.51 -5.91 -10.89
C ALA A 182 16.93 -5.32 -10.89
N GLU A 183 17.10 -4.06 -10.51
CA GLU A 183 18.42 -3.46 -10.31
C GLU A 183 19.17 -4.11 -9.15
N GLN A 184 18.48 -4.37 -8.03
CA GLN A 184 19.06 -5.03 -6.85
C GLN A 184 19.49 -6.47 -7.15
N VAL A 185 18.69 -7.25 -7.88
CA VAL A 185 19.04 -8.60 -8.32
C VAL A 185 20.27 -8.55 -9.24
N ARG A 186 20.29 -7.63 -10.22
CA ARG A 186 21.44 -7.48 -11.14
C ARG A 186 22.71 -7.06 -10.40
N ALA A 187 22.61 -6.27 -9.36
CA ALA A 187 23.73 -5.84 -8.52
C ALA A 187 24.19 -6.93 -7.52
N GLY A 188 23.51 -8.07 -7.45
CA GLY A 188 23.82 -9.14 -6.50
C GLY A 188 23.41 -8.86 -5.06
N ALA A 189 22.57 -7.86 -4.83
CA ALA A 189 22.06 -7.53 -3.49
C ALA A 189 21.08 -8.60 -2.95
N CYS A 190 20.42 -9.33 -3.84
CA CYS A 190 19.63 -10.51 -3.53
C CYS A 190 19.57 -11.45 -4.75
N PRO A 191 19.27 -12.74 -4.54
CA PRO A 191 18.98 -13.64 -5.64
C PRO A 191 17.67 -13.26 -6.33
N GLU A 192 17.49 -13.67 -7.57
CA GLU A 192 16.20 -13.54 -8.24
C GLU A 192 15.16 -14.41 -7.50
N PRO A 193 14.09 -13.81 -6.94
CA PRO A 193 13.06 -14.59 -6.27
C PRO A 193 12.20 -15.35 -7.28
N ALA A 194 11.93 -16.62 -7.01
CA ALA A 194 10.99 -17.40 -7.80
C ALA A 194 9.55 -16.87 -7.64
N GLU A 195 9.16 -16.50 -6.40
CA GLU A 195 7.88 -15.91 -6.09
C GLU A 195 8.02 -14.67 -5.19
N ILE A 196 7.13 -13.68 -5.40
CA ILE A 196 7.04 -12.44 -4.63
C ILE A 196 5.67 -12.39 -3.98
N TYR A 197 5.62 -12.42 -2.65
CA TYR A 197 4.38 -12.42 -1.87
C TYR A 197 4.01 -11.02 -1.42
N VAL A 198 2.76 -10.60 -1.68
CA VAL A 198 2.26 -9.28 -1.35
C VAL A 198 0.77 -9.32 -0.94
N PRO A 199 0.36 -8.60 0.14
CA PRO A 199 -1.05 -8.54 0.51
C PRO A 199 -1.86 -7.72 -0.51
N VAL A 200 -3.07 -8.20 -0.81
CA VAL A 200 -3.98 -7.59 -1.79
C VAL A 200 -5.27 -7.13 -1.12
N GLY A 201 -5.38 -5.80 -0.90
CA GLY A 201 -6.64 -5.12 -0.63
C GLY A 201 -7.24 -4.60 -1.95
N THR A 202 -7.00 -3.33 -2.29
CA THR A 202 -7.48 -2.72 -3.55
C THR A 202 -6.73 -3.17 -4.81
N GLY A 203 -5.61 -3.89 -4.66
CA GLY A 203 -4.87 -4.52 -5.74
C GLY A 203 -3.81 -3.68 -6.47
N GLY A 204 -3.74 -2.35 -6.24
CA GLY A 204 -2.80 -1.51 -6.99
C GLY A 204 -1.32 -1.81 -6.73
N THR A 205 -0.95 -2.37 -5.57
CA THR A 205 0.43 -2.82 -5.30
C THR A 205 0.79 -4.00 -6.21
N LEU A 206 -0.05 -5.03 -6.25
CA LEU A 206 0.15 -6.18 -7.13
C LEU A 206 0.14 -5.75 -8.60
N ALA A 207 -0.86 -4.96 -9.03
CA ALA A 207 -0.96 -4.50 -10.41
C ALA A 207 0.29 -3.73 -10.87
N GLY A 208 0.84 -2.86 -10.02
CA GLY A 208 2.08 -2.14 -10.29
C GLY A 208 3.31 -3.05 -10.35
N LEU A 209 3.43 -4.01 -9.42
CA LEU A 209 4.53 -4.99 -9.42
C LEU A 209 4.52 -5.83 -10.69
N VAL A 210 3.37 -6.43 -11.04
CA VAL A 210 3.23 -7.25 -12.24
C VAL A 210 3.52 -6.44 -13.51
N ALA A 211 3.01 -5.19 -13.59
CA ALA A 211 3.31 -4.30 -14.70
C ALA A 211 4.80 -3.97 -14.80
N GLY A 212 5.46 -3.73 -13.66
CA GLY A 212 6.89 -3.42 -13.64
C GLY A 212 7.75 -4.64 -13.97
N LEU A 213 7.42 -5.82 -13.45
CA LEU A 213 8.12 -7.06 -13.80
C LEU A 213 8.05 -7.36 -15.29
N ALA A 214 6.91 -7.09 -15.94
CA ALA A 214 6.76 -7.24 -17.39
C ALA A 214 7.69 -6.33 -18.22
N LEU A 215 8.31 -5.31 -17.59
CA LEU A 215 9.33 -4.44 -18.19
C LEU A 215 10.76 -4.91 -17.86
N THR A 216 10.92 -5.95 -17.07
CA THR A 216 12.23 -6.49 -16.64
C THR A 216 12.51 -7.84 -17.32
N ARG A 217 13.69 -8.41 -17.01
CA ARG A 217 14.04 -9.78 -17.40
C ARG A 217 13.81 -10.80 -16.28
N LEU A 218 13.31 -10.36 -15.13
CA LEU A 218 13.00 -11.26 -14.01
C LEU A 218 11.85 -12.19 -14.38
N ARG A 219 11.98 -13.45 -13.99
CA ARG A 219 10.96 -14.51 -14.16
C ARG A 219 10.10 -14.69 -12.89
N SER A 220 10.30 -13.83 -11.92
CA SER A 220 9.59 -13.86 -10.64
C SER A 220 8.09 -13.79 -10.83
N ARG A 221 7.34 -14.67 -10.17
CA ARG A 221 5.88 -14.68 -10.15
C ARG A 221 5.36 -13.93 -8.95
N VAL A 222 4.37 -13.04 -9.11
CA VAL A 222 3.75 -12.35 -7.99
C VAL A 222 2.59 -13.19 -7.45
N VAL A 223 2.62 -13.48 -6.14
CA VAL A 223 1.55 -14.14 -5.41
C VAL A 223 0.84 -13.09 -4.55
N GLY A 224 -0.34 -12.68 -4.98
CA GLY A 224 -1.20 -11.77 -4.22
C GLY A 224 -2.02 -12.53 -3.19
N VAL A 225 -1.86 -12.19 -1.93
CA VAL A 225 -2.67 -12.77 -0.84
C VAL A 225 -3.84 -11.84 -0.55
N LEU A 226 -5.05 -12.29 -0.89
CA LEU A 226 -6.27 -11.52 -0.70
C LEU A 226 -6.59 -11.35 0.79
N VAL A 227 -6.75 -10.10 1.23
CA VAL A 227 -7.01 -9.75 2.63
C VAL A 227 -8.34 -9.02 2.85
N THR A 228 -9.16 -8.92 1.81
CA THR A 228 -10.47 -8.23 1.87
C THR A 228 -11.54 -9.00 1.12
N ASP A 229 -12.73 -9.01 1.69
CA ASP A 229 -13.99 -9.43 1.10
C ASP A 229 -14.85 -8.24 0.68
N ILE A 230 -14.43 -7.02 1.01
CA ILE A 230 -15.10 -5.77 0.64
C ILE A 230 -14.69 -5.39 -0.78
N LEU A 231 -15.53 -5.66 -1.78
CA LEU A 231 -15.24 -5.41 -3.20
C LEU A 231 -13.90 -6.01 -3.65
N PRO A 232 -13.68 -7.33 -3.46
CA PRO A 232 -12.40 -7.95 -3.74
C PRO A 232 -12.05 -7.82 -5.23
N PRO A 233 -10.79 -7.50 -5.56
CA PRO A 233 -10.37 -7.48 -6.94
C PRO A 233 -10.32 -8.90 -7.52
N SER A 234 -10.67 -9.04 -8.81
CA SER A 234 -10.50 -10.29 -9.54
C SER A 234 -9.19 -10.31 -10.33
N PRO A 235 -8.65 -11.48 -10.71
CA PRO A 235 -7.46 -11.55 -11.56
C PRO A 235 -7.61 -10.74 -12.86
N ARG A 236 -8.81 -10.75 -13.46
CA ARG A 236 -9.11 -9.94 -14.65
C ARG A 236 -9.05 -8.43 -14.38
N SER A 237 -9.54 -7.97 -13.23
CA SER A 237 -9.50 -6.56 -12.86
C SER A 237 -8.07 -6.09 -12.55
N LEU A 238 -7.26 -6.93 -11.90
CA LEU A 238 -5.85 -6.68 -11.60
C LEU A 238 -5.01 -6.61 -12.88
N ALA A 239 -5.17 -7.57 -13.80
CA ALA A 239 -4.49 -7.51 -15.10
C ALA A 239 -4.91 -6.28 -15.93
N ARG A 240 -6.19 -5.87 -15.86
CA ARG A 240 -6.65 -4.62 -16.48
C ARG A 240 -5.97 -3.40 -15.88
N ALA A 241 -5.81 -3.34 -14.55
CA ALA A 241 -5.10 -2.25 -13.86
C ALA A 241 -3.62 -2.20 -14.27
N ALA A 242 -2.93 -3.35 -14.30
CA ALA A 242 -1.55 -3.46 -14.76
C ALA A 242 -1.38 -2.97 -16.21
N ARG A 243 -2.27 -3.39 -17.12
CA ARG A 243 -2.28 -2.88 -18.50
C ARG A 243 -2.57 -1.39 -18.59
N ALA A 244 -3.43 -0.85 -17.73
CA ALA A 244 -3.78 0.56 -17.72
C ALA A 244 -2.59 1.45 -17.30
N VAL A 245 -1.78 1.03 -16.33
CA VAL A 245 -0.57 1.77 -15.96
C VAL A 245 0.49 1.69 -17.05
N LEU A 246 0.72 0.52 -17.66
CA LEU A 246 1.64 0.37 -18.79
C LEU A 246 1.23 1.23 -19.97
N ALA A 247 -0.04 1.21 -20.37
CA ALA A 247 -0.56 2.02 -21.46
C ALA A 247 -0.47 3.52 -21.17
N TRP A 248 -0.63 3.94 -19.91
CA TRP A 248 -0.45 5.33 -19.51
C TRP A 248 1.02 5.73 -19.56
N LEU A 249 1.94 4.94 -19.04
CA LEU A 249 3.39 5.19 -19.10
C LEU A 249 3.86 5.25 -20.55
N ARG A 250 3.43 4.33 -21.40
CA ARG A 250 3.82 4.28 -22.82
C ARG A 250 3.34 5.49 -23.62
N ARG A 251 2.18 6.09 -23.27
CA ARG A 251 1.76 7.36 -23.87
C ARG A 251 2.69 8.52 -23.53
N LEU A 252 3.31 8.47 -22.35
CA LEU A 252 4.26 9.48 -21.88
C LEU A 252 5.69 9.20 -22.35
N GLU A 253 6.02 7.91 -22.53
CA GLU A 253 7.34 7.42 -22.95
C GLU A 253 7.16 6.35 -24.03
N PRO A 254 7.14 6.75 -25.31
CA PRO A 254 6.93 5.81 -26.42
C PRO A 254 8.00 4.72 -26.56
N THR A 255 9.21 4.95 -26.03
CA THR A 255 10.30 3.96 -26.04
C THR A 255 10.10 2.84 -25.01
N LEU A 256 9.12 2.98 -24.09
CA LEU A 256 8.79 1.96 -23.12
C LEU A 256 8.36 0.66 -23.85
N PRO A 257 8.97 -0.50 -23.51
CA PRO A 257 8.68 -1.77 -24.19
C PRO A 257 7.20 -2.08 -24.22
N GLN A 258 6.76 -2.72 -25.29
CA GLN A 258 5.39 -3.24 -25.37
C GLN A 258 5.29 -4.52 -24.54
N ALA A 259 4.82 -4.37 -23.31
CA ALA A 259 4.57 -5.48 -22.41
C ALA A 259 3.08 -5.83 -22.35
N ARG A 260 2.78 -7.11 -22.24
CA ARG A 260 1.43 -7.63 -21.99
C ARG A 260 1.38 -8.18 -20.58
N VAL A 261 0.22 -8.08 -19.97
CA VAL A 261 -0.08 -8.69 -18.68
C VAL A 261 -1.41 -9.40 -18.78
N ASP A 262 -1.42 -10.68 -18.49
CA ASP A 262 -2.62 -11.52 -18.48
C ASP A 262 -2.90 -12.03 -17.05
N PRO A 263 -4.15 -12.45 -16.75
CA PRO A 263 -4.48 -13.00 -15.43
C PRO A 263 -3.66 -14.23 -15.03
N ALA A 264 -3.05 -14.91 -16.00
CA ALA A 264 -2.20 -16.07 -15.78
C ALA A 264 -0.76 -15.74 -15.33
N ASP A 265 -0.34 -14.46 -15.42
CA ASP A 265 1.04 -14.05 -15.09
C ASP A 265 1.30 -13.89 -13.58
N PHE A 266 0.27 -13.98 -12.76
CA PHE A 266 0.34 -13.88 -11.31
C PHE A 266 -0.70 -14.76 -10.63
N ASP A 267 -0.55 -15.01 -9.34
CA ASP A 267 -1.55 -15.71 -8.54
C ASP A 267 -2.32 -14.75 -7.63
N LEU A 268 -3.59 -15.05 -7.39
CA LEU A 268 -4.40 -14.41 -6.36
C LEU A 268 -4.99 -15.50 -5.48
N VAL A 269 -4.51 -15.59 -4.24
CA VAL A 269 -4.89 -16.64 -3.29
C VAL A 269 -5.70 -16.04 -2.13
N GLY A 270 -6.74 -16.75 -1.68
CA GLY A 270 -7.67 -16.28 -0.65
C GLY A 270 -7.65 -17.10 0.64
N GLY A 271 -6.77 -18.11 0.74
CA GLY A 271 -6.76 -19.04 1.90
C GLY A 271 -6.52 -18.39 3.26
N GLN A 272 -5.92 -17.19 3.28
CA GLN A 272 -5.60 -16.46 4.51
C GLN A 272 -6.64 -15.39 4.90
N LEU A 273 -7.75 -15.25 4.16
CA LEU A 273 -8.74 -14.19 4.40
C LEU A 273 -9.42 -14.31 5.78
N GLY A 274 -9.70 -15.54 6.22
CA GLY A 274 -10.41 -15.79 7.47
C GLY A 274 -11.85 -15.25 7.44
N ALA A 275 -12.31 -14.65 8.55
CA ALA A 275 -13.65 -14.09 8.68
C ALA A 275 -13.88 -12.77 7.90
N GLY A 276 -12.87 -12.31 7.14
CA GLY A 276 -12.98 -11.11 6.29
C GLY A 276 -11.95 -10.02 6.59
N TYR A 277 -12.20 -8.83 6.06
CA TYR A 277 -11.30 -7.69 6.19
C TYR A 277 -11.14 -7.25 7.65
N GLY A 278 -9.90 -7.14 8.08
CA GLY A 278 -9.56 -6.69 9.44
C GLY A 278 -9.68 -7.77 10.52
N ALA A 279 -10.27 -8.94 10.20
CA ALA A 279 -10.32 -10.06 11.13
C ALA A 279 -8.96 -10.78 11.18
N PRO A 280 -8.32 -10.90 12.37
CA PRO A 280 -7.12 -11.69 12.53
C PRO A 280 -7.40 -13.18 12.28
N THR A 281 -6.40 -13.91 11.76
CA THR A 281 -6.40 -15.38 11.70
C THR A 281 -5.32 -15.95 12.60
N ASP A 282 -5.47 -17.18 13.09
CA ASP A 282 -4.42 -17.84 13.89
C ASP A 282 -3.11 -17.94 13.11
N ALA A 283 -3.18 -18.37 11.84
CA ALA A 283 -2.02 -18.41 10.97
C ALA A 283 -1.38 -17.02 10.78
N GLY A 284 -2.19 -15.95 10.71
CA GLY A 284 -1.69 -14.58 10.66
C GLY A 284 -1.01 -14.14 11.96
N ARG A 285 -1.53 -14.54 13.13
CA ARG A 285 -0.89 -14.30 14.43
C ARG A 285 0.44 -15.05 14.57
N ASP A 286 0.47 -16.32 14.18
CA ASP A 286 1.68 -17.14 14.16
C ASP A 286 2.76 -16.53 13.25
N ALA A 287 2.35 -16.05 12.08
CA ALA A 287 3.26 -15.39 11.14
C ALA A 287 3.83 -14.08 11.71
N VAL A 288 3.02 -13.27 12.41
CA VAL A 288 3.48 -12.06 13.10
C VAL A 288 4.48 -12.42 14.19
N ALA A 289 4.21 -13.46 14.99
CA ALA A 289 5.12 -13.92 16.03
C ALA A 289 6.45 -14.44 15.44
N ALA A 290 6.39 -15.25 14.38
CA ALA A 290 7.59 -15.76 13.70
C ALA A 290 8.44 -14.62 13.11
N ALA A 291 7.82 -13.63 12.48
CA ALA A 291 8.51 -12.43 11.98
C ALA A 291 9.13 -11.61 13.13
N GLY A 292 8.39 -11.46 14.24
CA GLY A 292 8.86 -10.75 15.43
C GLY A 292 10.13 -11.37 16.03
N ALA A 293 10.21 -12.72 16.07
CA ALA A 293 11.40 -13.45 16.50
C ALA A 293 12.63 -13.15 15.61
N CYS A 294 12.41 -12.71 14.35
CA CYS A 294 13.46 -12.28 13.43
C CYS A 294 13.64 -10.74 13.39
N GLY A 295 13.07 -10.00 14.34
CA GLY A 295 13.17 -8.54 14.40
C GLY A 295 12.35 -7.80 13.32
N LEU A 296 11.40 -8.47 12.67
CA LEU A 296 10.53 -7.87 11.66
C LEU A 296 9.13 -7.60 12.21
N GLN A 297 8.73 -6.34 12.26
CA GLN A 297 7.38 -5.96 12.69
C GLN A 297 6.37 -6.14 11.55
N LEU A 298 5.27 -6.81 11.88
CA LEU A 298 4.12 -7.02 11.01
C LEU A 298 2.81 -6.73 11.77
N GLU A 299 1.68 -6.78 11.06
CA GLU A 299 0.34 -6.71 11.64
C GLU A 299 -0.59 -7.76 11.02
N THR A 300 -1.69 -8.07 11.68
CA THR A 300 -2.54 -9.23 11.37
C THR A 300 -3.52 -9.03 10.21
N THR A 301 -3.74 -7.78 9.74
CA THR A 301 -4.72 -7.49 8.69
C THR A 301 -4.19 -7.78 7.29
N TYR A 302 -2.92 -7.42 7.03
CA TYR A 302 -2.30 -7.48 5.71
C TYR A 302 -1.04 -8.36 5.71
N THR A 303 0.01 -7.89 6.38
CA THR A 303 1.35 -8.47 6.26
C THR A 303 1.49 -9.81 6.95
N GLY A 304 0.84 -10.00 8.10
CA GLY A 304 0.77 -11.29 8.77
C GLY A 304 0.08 -12.36 7.91
N LYS A 305 -1.04 -12.01 7.24
CA LYS A 305 -1.73 -12.93 6.31
C LYS A 305 -0.86 -13.27 5.10
N SER A 306 -0.10 -12.29 4.59
CA SER A 306 0.79 -12.53 3.45
C SER A 306 1.96 -13.44 3.82
N LEU A 307 2.56 -13.27 5.00
CA LEU A 307 3.61 -14.16 5.48
C LEU A 307 3.04 -15.55 5.85
N ALA A 308 1.83 -15.62 6.40
CA ALA A 308 1.15 -16.88 6.71
C ALA A 308 0.97 -17.76 5.46
N GLU A 309 0.76 -17.19 4.28
CA GLU A 309 0.70 -17.95 3.04
C GLU A 309 2.04 -18.62 2.71
N ILE A 310 3.17 -17.95 2.93
CA ILE A 310 4.50 -18.54 2.76
C ILE A 310 4.69 -19.72 3.74
N LEU A 311 4.34 -19.53 5.01
CA LEU A 311 4.43 -20.58 6.04
C LEU A 311 3.54 -21.76 5.70
N GLU A 312 2.32 -21.53 5.21
CA GLU A 312 1.38 -22.58 4.82
C GLU A 312 1.87 -23.36 3.60
N ARG A 313 2.38 -22.68 2.57
CA ARG A 313 2.97 -23.35 1.40
C ARG A 313 4.20 -24.16 1.79
N ARG A 314 5.00 -23.68 2.74
CA ARG A 314 6.13 -24.47 3.28
C ARG A 314 5.65 -25.76 3.95
N ARG A 315 4.59 -25.69 4.78
CA ARG A 315 4.01 -26.87 5.45
C ARG A 315 3.47 -27.92 4.47
N ARG A 316 2.96 -27.45 3.32
CA ARG A 316 2.41 -28.30 2.25
C ARG A 316 3.45 -28.75 1.20
N ASP A 317 4.71 -28.41 1.38
CA ASP A 317 5.76 -28.62 0.38
C ASP A 317 5.41 -28.04 -1.00
N ALA A 318 4.73 -26.89 -1.00
CA ALA A 318 4.20 -26.23 -2.20
C ALA A 318 4.93 -24.92 -2.55
N LEU A 319 6.08 -24.65 -1.93
CA LEU A 319 6.95 -23.55 -2.33
C LEU A 319 7.68 -23.89 -3.62
N PRO A 320 7.99 -22.89 -4.46
CA PRO A 320 8.76 -23.09 -5.67
C PRO A 320 10.20 -23.54 -5.36
N ARG A 321 10.87 -24.12 -6.36
CA ARG A 321 12.31 -24.29 -6.30
C ARG A 321 12.98 -22.92 -6.44
N GLY A 322 13.66 -22.46 -5.40
CA GLY A 322 14.36 -21.18 -5.37
C GLY A 322 13.87 -20.26 -4.24
N PRO A 323 14.52 -19.11 -4.06
CA PRO A 323 14.19 -18.17 -2.99
C PRO A 323 12.84 -17.51 -3.24
N VAL A 324 12.14 -17.15 -2.14
CA VAL A 324 10.91 -16.38 -2.18
C VAL A 324 11.13 -15.01 -1.53
N LEU A 325 10.43 -13.99 -2.02
CA LEU A 325 10.50 -12.62 -1.49
C LEU A 325 9.19 -12.25 -0.82
N PHE A 326 9.24 -11.97 0.45
CA PHE A 326 8.16 -11.33 1.19
C PHE A 326 8.25 -9.81 1.05
N TRP A 327 7.23 -9.17 0.48
CA TRP A 327 7.20 -7.71 0.37
C TRP A 327 6.54 -7.12 1.62
N ASN A 328 7.35 -6.60 2.54
CA ASN A 328 6.83 -6.00 3.77
C ASN A 328 6.21 -4.63 3.49
N THR A 329 4.88 -4.60 3.38
CA THR A 329 4.10 -3.39 3.13
C THR A 329 3.64 -2.68 4.39
N TYR A 330 4.09 -3.11 5.57
CA TYR A 330 3.76 -2.54 6.87
C TYR A 330 4.35 -1.13 7.04
N ASN A 331 3.70 -0.31 7.84
CA ASN A 331 4.28 0.96 8.29
C ASN A 331 5.19 0.73 9.50
N GLY A 332 6.50 0.75 9.30
CA GLY A 332 7.49 0.58 10.39
C GLY A 332 7.73 1.82 11.25
N VAL A 333 7.07 2.96 10.95
CA VAL A 333 7.26 4.21 11.70
C VAL A 333 6.29 4.29 12.87
N ASP A 334 6.77 4.61 14.07
CA ASP A 334 5.89 4.96 15.18
C ASP A 334 5.28 6.36 14.99
N VAL A 335 4.18 6.37 14.26
CA VAL A 335 3.43 7.61 13.96
C VAL A 335 2.71 8.17 15.19
N ALA A 336 2.54 7.38 16.27
CA ALA A 336 1.93 7.89 17.50
C ALA A 336 2.90 8.77 18.28
N ALA A 337 4.16 8.33 18.40
CA ALA A 337 5.21 9.13 19.03
C ALA A 337 5.53 10.43 18.27
N ARG A 338 5.15 10.51 16.99
CA ARG A 338 5.39 11.67 16.12
C ARG A 338 4.13 12.49 15.85
N ALA A 339 3.02 12.17 16.49
CA ALA A 339 1.76 12.89 16.28
C ALA A 339 1.90 14.36 16.67
N PRO A 340 1.51 15.31 15.79
CA PRO A 340 1.67 16.74 16.07
C PRO A 340 0.69 17.26 17.14
N GLN A 341 -0.35 16.49 17.45
CA GLN A 341 -1.31 16.76 18.51
C GLN A 341 -1.47 15.52 19.39
N PRO A 342 -1.86 15.68 20.66
CA PRO A 342 -2.19 14.55 21.53
C PRO A 342 -3.27 13.64 20.93
N LEU A 343 -3.22 12.34 21.28
CA LEU A 343 -4.28 11.39 20.95
C LEU A 343 -5.48 11.60 21.88
N ASP A 344 -6.24 12.65 21.63
CA ASP A 344 -7.36 13.09 22.47
C ASP A 344 -8.71 12.61 21.88
N PRO A 345 -9.49 11.78 22.60
CA PRO A 345 -10.84 11.42 22.22
C PRO A 345 -11.77 12.63 21.98
N GLN A 346 -11.54 13.76 22.67
CA GLN A 346 -12.35 14.96 22.50
C GLN A 346 -12.10 15.67 21.15
N ALA A 347 -10.94 15.47 20.55
CA ALA A 347 -10.63 15.98 19.20
C ALA A 347 -11.45 15.26 18.09
N LEU A 348 -12.03 14.09 18.40
CA LEU A 348 -12.89 13.40 17.44
C LEU A 348 -14.28 14.05 17.35
N PRO A 349 -14.85 14.17 16.15
CA PRO A 349 -16.26 14.53 16.00
C PRO A 349 -17.14 13.55 16.80
N PRO A 350 -18.25 14.02 17.46
CA PRO A 350 -19.04 13.19 18.38
C PRO A 350 -19.49 11.84 17.80
N ARG A 351 -19.77 11.80 16.51
CA ARG A 351 -20.16 10.56 15.80
C ARG A 351 -19.09 9.48 15.79
N PHE A 352 -17.81 9.83 15.93
CA PHE A 352 -16.69 8.88 15.89
C PHE A 352 -16.30 8.37 17.27
N ARG A 353 -16.61 9.10 18.35
CA ARG A 353 -16.25 8.70 19.73
C ARG A 353 -16.82 7.35 20.12
N ARG A 354 -18.04 7.01 19.65
CA ARG A 354 -18.69 5.71 19.85
C ARG A 354 -17.91 4.49 19.30
N PHE A 355 -16.90 4.72 18.48
CA PHE A 355 -16.06 3.66 17.90
C PHE A 355 -14.76 3.45 18.68
N LEU A 356 -14.53 4.18 19.77
CA LEU A 356 -13.39 4.01 20.66
C LEU A 356 -13.60 2.87 21.66
N ASP A 357 -14.85 2.64 22.08
CA ASP A 357 -15.23 1.67 23.12
C ASP A 357 -15.43 0.26 22.53
N ALA A 358 -14.60 -0.14 21.56
CA ALA A 358 -14.66 -1.49 21.05
C ALA A 358 -14.15 -2.46 22.11
N PRO A 359 -14.92 -3.51 22.49
CA PRO A 359 -14.41 -4.55 23.36
C PRO A 359 -13.17 -5.19 22.70
N GLU A 360 -12.17 -5.52 23.52
CA GLU A 360 -11.07 -6.36 23.08
C GLU A 360 -11.68 -7.62 22.47
N ALA A 361 -11.37 -7.90 21.19
CA ALA A 361 -11.78 -9.15 20.60
C ALA A 361 -11.10 -10.28 21.37
N ALA A 362 -11.91 -11.11 22.01
CA ALA A 362 -11.48 -12.29 22.74
C ALA A 362 -10.74 -13.28 21.82
#